data_4064dcc6d0c17d5dae0a4160d70044d5
#
_entry.id   4064dcc6d0c17d5dae0a4160d70044d5
#
_cell.length_a   1.000
_cell.length_b   1.000
_cell.length_c   1.000
_cell.angle_alpha   90.00
_cell.angle_beta   90.00
_cell.angle_gamma   90.00
#
_symmetry.space_group_name_H-M   'P 1'
#
loop_
_entity.id
_entity.type
_entity.pdbx_description
1 polymer ?
#
loop_
_entity_poly.entity_id
_entity_poly.type
_entity_poly.pdbx_seq_one_letter_code
_entity_poly.pdbx_strand_id
1 'polypeptide(L)'
;IVTRSSIENAIRLIAVLGGSTNSVLHFLAIAKAAKVDFVIDDFQKIMESTPYLADLKPSGRFLMEDLHKVGGVPSVLKLMLKNNLLDGDCITVTGKSISSNLEDLPWLKEKQKIIHPIEKPIKKTGHIQILKGNIANDGAVAKITGKEGLVFKGPAKVFDSEKAANDGIKNGLVEKGQVVVIRYVGPKGG
;
A
#
# COMPACT_ATOMS: atom_id res chain seq x y z
N ILE A 1 -2.84 -12.92 -18.60
CA ILE A 1 -3.38 -11.77 -17.84
C ILE A 1 -2.46 -11.46 -16.66
N VAL A 2 -2.09 -12.47 -15.85
CA VAL A 2 -1.17 -12.23 -14.72
C VAL A 2 0.26 -12.27 -15.24
N THR A 3 0.84 -11.10 -15.44
CA THR A 3 2.21 -10.88 -15.91
C THR A 3 2.96 -10.04 -14.88
N ARG A 4 4.27 -9.89 -15.04
CA ARG A 4 5.05 -8.98 -14.21
C ARG A 4 4.50 -7.54 -14.28
N SER A 5 4.26 -7.01 -15.49
CA SER A 5 3.70 -5.67 -15.68
C SER A 5 2.34 -5.50 -15.01
N SER A 6 1.45 -6.49 -15.09
CA SER A 6 0.13 -6.39 -14.46
C SER A 6 0.22 -6.39 -12.91
N ILE A 7 1.17 -7.13 -12.33
CA ILE A 7 1.46 -7.10 -10.90
C ILE A 7 2.02 -5.73 -10.51
N GLU A 8 2.96 -5.20 -11.27
CA GLU A 8 3.54 -3.87 -11.03
C GLU A 8 2.46 -2.78 -11.10
N ASN A 9 1.57 -2.83 -12.09
CA ASN A 9 0.42 -1.92 -12.20
C ASN A 9 -0.47 -1.95 -10.95
N ALA A 10 -0.79 -3.14 -10.47
CA ALA A 10 -1.63 -3.30 -9.28
C ALA A 10 -0.94 -2.75 -8.03
N ILE A 11 0.36 -2.97 -7.86
CA ILE A 11 1.13 -2.43 -6.73
C ILE A 11 1.25 -0.91 -6.82
N ARG A 12 1.43 -0.34 -8.01
CA ARG A 12 1.39 1.12 -8.20
C ARG A 12 0.05 1.72 -7.82
N LEU A 13 -1.06 1.06 -8.17
CA LEU A 13 -2.39 1.50 -7.73
C LEU A 13 -2.53 1.46 -6.20
N ILE A 14 -2.01 0.43 -5.55
CA ILE A 14 -1.96 0.35 -4.08
C ILE A 14 -1.15 1.50 -3.48
N ALA A 15 -0.01 1.84 -4.07
CA ALA A 15 0.80 2.97 -3.63
C ALA A 15 0.03 4.29 -3.73
N VAL A 16 -0.59 4.55 -4.87
CA VAL A 16 -1.38 5.76 -5.15
C VAL A 16 -2.56 5.90 -4.19
N LEU A 17 -3.28 4.80 -3.91
CA LEU A 17 -4.49 4.81 -3.08
C LEU A 17 -4.24 4.69 -1.57
N GLY A 18 -3.03 4.36 -1.14
CA GLY A 18 -2.76 4.13 0.28
C GLY A 18 -3.33 2.80 0.80
N GLY A 19 -3.24 1.74 0.00
CA GLY A 19 -3.82 0.43 0.28
C GLY A 19 -3.23 -0.30 1.49
N SER A 20 -3.65 -1.53 1.70
CA SER A 20 -3.27 -2.37 2.86
C SER A 20 -1.88 -2.96 2.71
N THR A 21 -1.15 -3.09 3.82
CA THR A 21 0.12 -3.84 3.92
C THR A 21 -0.05 -5.32 3.59
N ASN A 22 -1.24 -5.89 3.75
CA ASN A 22 -1.55 -7.27 3.35
C ASN A 22 -1.30 -7.52 1.86
N SER A 23 -1.33 -6.47 1.03
CA SER A 23 -1.03 -6.57 -0.40
C SER A 23 0.34 -7.17 -0.68
N VAL A 24 1.35 -6.92 0.17
CA VAL A 24 2.70 -7.50 0.00
C VAL A 24 2.63 -9.02 0.01
N LEU A 25 1.97 -9.61 1.02
CA LEU A 25 1.81 -11.06 1.13
C LEU A 25 1.01 -11.65 -0.04
N HIS A 26 -0.09 -11.00 -0.40
CA HIS A 26 -0.99 -11.48 -1.44
C HIS A 26 -0.35 -11.41 -2.83
N PHE A 27 0.32 -10.32 -3.18
CA PHE A 27 0.97 -10.22 -4.50
C PHE A 27 2.16 -11.15 -4.65
N LEU A 28 2.94 -11.39 -3.59
CA LEU A 28 3.98 -12.42 -3.62
C LEU A 28 3.38 -13.82 -3.83
N ALA A 29 2.27 -14.14 -3.17
CA ALA A 29 1.58 -15.42 -3.35
C ALA A 29 0.98 -15.56 -4.76
N ILE A 30 0.35 -14.51 -5.30
CA ILE A 30 -0.22 -14.48 -6.66
C ILE A 30 0.88 -14.63 -7.69
N ALA A 31 1.99 -13.90 -7.58
CA ALA A 31 3.12 -14.00 -8.48
C ALA A 31 3.69 -15.42 -8.51
N LYS A 32 3.89 -16.03 -7.32
CA LYS A 32 4.35 -17.41 -7.19
C LYS A 32 3.38 -18.40 -7.86
N ALA A 33 2.08 -18.27 -7.61
CA ALA A 33 1.05 -19.13 -8.22
C ALA A 33 0.99 -18.97 -9.73
N ALA A 34 1.18 -17.77 -10.25
CA ALA A 34 1.23 -17.46 -11.67
C ALA A 34 2.58 -17.76 -12.34
N LYS A 35 3.57 -18.24 -11.58
CA LYS A 35 4.96 -18.48 -12.03
C LYS A 35 5.63 -17.21 -12.60
N VAL A 36 5.29 -16.06 -12.05
CA VAL A 36 5.93 -14.78 -12.35
C VAL A 36 7.08 -14.58 -11.36
N ASP A 37 8.27 -14.32 -11.87
CA ASP A 37 9.43 -13.98 -11.04
C ASP A 37 9.23 -12.58 -10.44
N PHE A 38 8.93 -12.54 -9.14
CA PHE A 38 8.64 -11.34 -8.39
C PHE A 38 8.99 -11.54 -6.90
N VAL A 39 9.82 -10.67 -6.35
CA VAL A 39 10.32 -10.75 -4.99
C VAL A 39 9.95 -9.51 -4.17
N ILE A 40 10.11 -9.59 -2.85
CA ILE A 40 9.75 -8.51 -1.93
C ILE A 40 10.52 -7.21 -2.23
N ASP A 41 11.76 -7.31 -2.71
CA ASP A 41 12.57 -6.14 -3.07
C ASP A 41 12.03 -5.43 -4.33
N ASP A 42 11.34 -6.13 -5.22
CA ASP A 42 10.66 -5.49 -6.36
C ASP A 42 9.48 -4.65 -5.88
N PHE A 43 8.77 -5.11 -4.85
CA PHE A 43 7.70 -4.32 -4.23
C PHE A 43 8.23 -2.99 -3.69
N GLN A 44 9.38 -3.01 -3.01
CA GLN A 44 10.04 -1.80 -2.51
C GLN A 44 10.37 -0.82 -3.63
N LYS A 45 10.97 -1.28 -4.74
CA LYS A 45 11.32 -0.43 -5.90
C LYS A 45 10.10 0.26 -6.49
N ILE A 46 8.97 -0.46 -6.59
CA ILE A 46 7.72 0.11 -7.10
C ILE A 46 7.19 1.19 -6.15
N MET A 47 7.22 0.93 -4.83
CA MET A 47 6.81 1.91 -3.82
C MET A 47 7.68 3.17 -3.85
N GLU A 48 8.99 3.05 -4.06
CA GLU A 48 9.92 4.19 -4.16
C GLU A 48 9.65 5.07 -5.37
N SER A 49 9.19 4.48 -6.48
CA SER A 49 8.93 5.17 -7.74
C SER A 49 7.48 5.65 -7.94
N THR A 50 6.59 5.42 -6.97
CA THR A 50 5.16 5.70 -7.12
C THR A 50 4.67 6.61 -6.00
N PRO A 51 4.08 7.78 -6.31
CA PRO A 51 3.61 8.71 -5.29
C PRO A 51 2.34 8.22 -4.58
N TYR A 52 2.17 8.60 -3.32
CA TYR A 52 0.93 8.44 -2.56
C TYR A 52 0.05 9.67 -2.73
N LEU A 53 -1.12 9.51 -3.33
CA LEU A 53 -1.99 10.63 -3.74
C LEU A 53 -3.32 10.69 -3.00
N ALA A 54 -3.85 9.57 -2.54
CA ALA A 54 -5.22 9.49 -2.06
C ALA A 54 -5.34 9.83 -0.57
N ASP A 55 -6.13 10.81 -0.22
CA ASP A 55 -6.47 11.18 1.16
C ASP A 55 -7.61 10.29 1.70
N LEU A 56 -7.42 8.97 1.62
CA LEU A 56 -8.40 7.95 1.98
C LEU A 56 -8.12 7.35 3.37
N LYS A 57 -9.17 7.00 4.09
CA LYS A 57 -9.06 6.24 5.34
C LYS A 57 -8.40 4.87 5.10
N PRO A 58 -7.67 4.36 6.14
CA PRO A 58 -7.57 4.82 7.51
C PRO A 58 -6.59 5.98 7.74
N SER A 59 -5.69 6.28 6.82
CA SER A 59 -4.65 7.30 6.99
C SER A 59 -5.11 8.71 6.65
N GLY A 60 -6.12 8.83 5.80
CA GLY A 60 -6.69 10.08 5.32
C GLY A 60 -8.11 10.36 5.86
N ARG A 61 -8.79 11.28 5.21
CA ARG A 61 -10.08 11.83 5.66
C ARG A 61 -11.29 11.18 5.00
N PHE A 62 -11.18 10.77 3.73
CA PHE A 62 -12.28 10.35 2.90
C PHE A 62 -12.45 8.83 2.86
N LEU A 63 -13.64 8.36 2.47
CA LEU A 63 -13.96 6.96 2.27
C LEU A 63 -13.83 6.56 0.78
N MET A 64 -13.78 5.25 0.48
CA MET A 64 -13.83 4.76 -0.89
C MET A 64 -15.13 5.13 -1.62
N GLU A 65 -16.23 5.27 -0.88
CA GLU A 65 -17.50 5.79 -1.40
C GLU A 65 -17.35 7.22 -1.93
N ASP A 66 -16.60 8.07 -1.23
CA ASP A 66 -16.34 9.44 -1.67
C ASP A 66 -15.51 9.46 -2.95
N LEU A 67 -14.51 8.57 -3.06
CA LEU A 67 -13.74 8.38 -4.29
C LEU A 67 -14.66 7.95 -5.44
N HIS A 68 -15.57 7.00 -5.21
CA HIS A 68 -16.54 6.58 -6.22
C HIS A 68 -17.35 7.76 -6.78
N LYS A 69 -17.82 8.66 -5.93
CA LYS A 69 -18.61 9.85 -6.32
C LYS A 69 -17.85 10.83 -7.21
N VAL A 70 -16.51 10.81 -7.20
CA VAL A 70 -15.66 11.72 -8.00
C VAL A 70 -15.03 11.05 -9.22
N GLY A 71 -15.39 9.79 -9.52
CA GLY A 71 -14.92 9.05 -10.70
C GLY A 71 -14.39 7.66 -10.40
N GLY A 72 -14.13 7.35 -9.14
CA GLY A 72 -13.73 6.02 -8.69
C GLY A 72 -12.33 5.59 -9.11
N VAL A 73 -12.04 4.33 -8.88
CA VAL A 73 -10.76 3.70 -9.26
C VAL A 73 -10.46 3.80 -10.77
N PRO A 74 -11.45 3.64 -11.68
CA PRO A 74 -11.18 3.79 -13.12
C PRO A 74 -10.60 5.16 -13.50
N SER A 75 -11.12 6.24 -12.92
CA SER A 75 -10.58 7.60 -13.15
C SER A 75 -9.18 7.79 -12.55
N VAL A 76 -8.86 7.11 -11.44
CA VAL A 76 -7.50 7.09 -10.90
C VAL A 76 -6.56 6.33 -11.84
N LEU A 77 -6.95 5.17 -12.36
CA LEU A 77 -6.17 4.45 -13.37
C LEU A 77 -5.93 5.30 -14.62
N LYS A 78 -6.93 6.05 -15.08
CA LYS A 78 -6.80 6.97 -16.21
C LYS A 78 -5.79 8.09 -15.91
N LEU A 79 -5.81 8.66 -14.70
CA LEU A 79 -4.81 9.62 -14.24
C LEU A 79 -3.40 9.01 -14.22
N MET A 80 -3.27 7.79 -13.69
CA MET A 80 -1.99 7.08 -13.62
C MET A 80 -1.44 6.77 -15.02
N LEU A 81 -2.30 6.32 -15.94
CA LEU A 81 -1.92 6.05 -17.34
C LEU A 81 -1.41 7.32 -18.03
N LYS A 82 -2.12 8.45 -17.90
CA LYS A 82 -1.71 9.75 -18.44
C LYS A 82 -0.32 10.19 -17.97
N ASN A 83 0.07 9.77 -16.77
CA ASN A 83 1.34 10.17 -16.13
C ASN A 83 2.41 9.07 -16.17
N ASN A 84 2.27 8.09 -17.07
CA ASN A 84 3.20 6.97 -17.24
C ASN A 84 3.48 6.16 -15.96
N LEU A 85 2.48 6.08 -15.08
CA LEU A 85 2.52 5.25 -13.86
C LEU A 85 1.90 3.87 -14.06
N LEU A 86 1.39 3.57 -15.26
CA LEU A 86 0.83 2.27 -15.62
C LEU A 86 1.34 1.84 -17.00
N ASP A 87 1.56 0.54 -17.15
CA ASP A 87 1.66 -0.12 -18.45
C ASP A 87 0.22 -0.35 -18.98
N GLY A 88 -0.17 0.48 -19.95
CA GLY A 88 -1.50 0.46 -20.53
C GLY A 88 -1.77 -0.73 -21.46
N ASP A 89 -0.75 -1.45 -21.90
CA ASP A 89 -0.86 -2.57 -22.84
C ASP A 89 -1.20 -3.89 -22.14
N CYS A 90 -1.16 -3.92 -20.81
CA CYS A 90 -1.57 -5.09 -20.04
C CYS A 90 -3.00 -5.53 -20.39
N ILE A 91 -3.15 -6.78 -20.82
CA ILE A 91 -4.45 -7.38 -21.16
C ILE A 91 -5.26 -7.64 -19.89
N THR A 92 -6.55 -7.34 -19.95
CA THR A 92 -7.50 -7.53 -18.85
C THR A 92 -8.46 -8.71 -19.11
N VAL A 93 -9.33 -8.98 -18.16
CA VAL A 93 -10.38 -10.03 -18.28
C VAL A 93 -11.40 -9.76 -19.40
N THR A 94 -11.46 -8.54 -19.93
CA THR A 94 -12.31 -8.20 -21.06
C THR A 94 -11.71 -8.62 -22.41
N GLY A 95 -10.48 -9.12 -22.42
CA GLY A 95 -9.71 -9.40 -23.63
C GLY A 95 -9.12 -8.15 -24.30
N LYS A 96 -9.34 -6.96 -23.71
CA LYS A 96 -8.78 -5.69 -24.16
C LYS A 96 -7.68 -5.22 -23.20
N SER A 97 -6.84 -4.29 -23.66
CA SER A 97 -5.82 -3.66 -22.82
C SER A 97 -6.44 -2.73 -21.79
N ILE A 98 -5.65 -2.38 -20.75
CA ILE A 98 -6.06 -1.40 -19.73
C ILE A 98 -6.37 -0.06 -20.42
N SER A 99 -5.51 0.43 -21.31
CA SER A 99 -5.72 1.69 -22.04
C SER A 99 -7.04 1.69 -22.79
N SER A 100 -7.33 0.62 -23.55
CA SER A 100 -8.60 0.51 -24.28
C SER A 100 -9.83 0.50 -23.37
N ASN A 101 -9.75 -0.18 -22.22
CA ASN A 101 -10.87 -0.19 -21.25
C ASN A 101 -11.09 1.16 -20.55
N LEU A 102 -10.07 2.00 -20.50
CA LEU A 102 -10.15 3.31 -19.85
C LEU A 102 -10.54 4.45 -20.80
N GLU A 103 -10.53 4.23 -22.12
CA GLU A 103 -10.67 5.27 -23.13
C GLU A 103 -11.92 6.12 -22.94
N ASP A 104 -13.09 5.49 -22.84
CA ASP A 104 -14.39 6.15 -22.73
C ASP A 104 -14.82 6.46 -21.29
N LEU A 105 -14.01 6.11 -20.30
CA LEU A 105 -14.37 6.34 -18.90
C LEU A 105 -14.13 7.81 -18.50
N PRO A 106 -14.92 8.33 -17.55
CA PRO A 106 -14.79 9.71 -17.11
C PRO A 106 -13.44 9.97 -16.42
N TRP A 107 -12.98 11.20 -16.48
CA TRP A 107 -11.90 11.71 -15.66
C TRP A 107 -12.36 11.95 -14.22
N LEU A 108 -11.41 12.10 -13.30
CA LEU A 108 -11.70 12.60 -11.96
C LEU A 108 -12.42 13.95 -12.06
N LYS A 109 -13.47 14.13 -11.25
CA LYS A 109 -14.19 15.41 -11.19
C LYS A 109 -13.25 16.56 -10.86
N GLU A 110 -13.46 17.68 -11.51
CA GLU A 110 -12.72 18.90 -11.20
C GLU A 110 -12.96 19.35 -9.74
N LYS A 111 -11.95 20.01 -9.17
CA LYS A 111 -11.99 20.55 -7.78
C LYS A 111 -12.23 19.50 -6.68
N GLN A 112 -12.17 18.21 -7.00
CA GLN A 112 -12.17 17.16 -5.98
C GLN A 112 -10.90 17.28 -5.10
N LYS A 113 -10.98 16.81 -3.85
CA LYS A 113 -9.91 16.94 -2.85
C LYS A 113 -9.39 15.59 -2.33
N ILE A 114 -9.83 14.49 -2.95
CA ILE A 114 -9.54 13.13 -2.49
C ILE A 114 -8.22 12.63 -3.07
N ILE A 115 -8.02 12.83 -4.37
CA ILE A 115 -6.80 12.49 -5.08
C ILE A 115 -6.00 13.77 -5.30
N HIS A 116 -4.83 13.84 -4.70
CA HIS A 116 -3.90 14.96 -4.85
C HIS A 116 -3.26 14.96 -6.25
N PRO A 117 -2.91 16.12 -6.79
CA PRO A 117 -2.15 16.21 -8.03
C PRO A 117 -0.79 15.52 -7.89
N ILE A 118 -0.28 14.98 -9.00
CA ILE A 118 1.03 14.28 -9.01
C ILE A 118 2.17 15.22 -8.65
N GLU A 119 2.06 16.48 -9.03
CA GLU A 119 3.05 17.53 -8.73
C GLU A 119 3.07 17.90 -7.24
N LYS A 120 1.98 17.61 -6.52
CA LYS A 120 1.83 17.89 -5.09
C LYS A 120 1.23 16.68 -4.36
N PRO A 121 1.94 15.55 -4.31
CA PRO A 121 1.46 14.34 -3.67
C PRO A 121 1.42 14.50 -2.13
N ILE A 122 0.66 13.63 -1.46
CA ILE A 122 0.72 13.50 0.01
C ILE A 122 2.13 13.08 0.43
N LYS A 123 2.72 12.13 -0.33
CA LYS A 123 4.10 11.66 -0.18
C LYS A 123 4.67 11.33 -1.55
N LYS A 124 5.93 11.67 -1.81
CA LYS A 124 6.60 11.43 -3.09
C LYS A 124 6.80 9.94 -3.42
N THR A 125 6.75 9.09 -2.42
CA THR A 125 6.88 7.63 -2.52
C THR A 125 5.66 6.95 -1.93
N GLY A 126 5.46 5.67 -2.22
CA GLY A 126 4.40 4.87 -1.62
C GLY A 126 4.50 4.80 -0.09
N HIS A 127 3.40 4.46 0.53
CA HIS A 127 3.25 4.42 1.99
C HIS A 127 3.70 3.09 2.62
N ILE A 128 3.94 2.04 1.82
CA ILE A 128 4.47 0.76 2.27
C ILE A 128 5.98 0.79 2.13
N GLN A 129 6.68 0.33 3.17
CA GLN A 129 8.14 0.19 3.19
C GLN A 129 8.51 -1.22 3.58
N ILE A 130 9.45 -1.80 2.85
CA ILE A 130 10.05 -3.08 3.20
C ILE A 130 11.26 -2.79 4.09
N LEU A 131 11.25 -3.36 5.29
CA LEU A 131 12.30 -3.18 6.28
C LEU A 131 13.13 -4.47 6.37
N LYS A 132 14.43 -4.34 6.58
CA LYS A 132 15.33 -5.45 6.84
C LYS A 132 16.17 -5.16 8.07
N GLY A 133 16.50 -6.18 8.84
CA GLY A 133 17.29 -6.07 10.05
C GLY A 133 17.49 -7.43 10.72
N ASN A 134 18.21 -7.46 11.83
CA ASN A 134 18.55 -8.69 12.53
C ASN A 134 17.35 -9.47 13.12
N ILE A 135 16.19 -8.82 13.25
CA ILE A 135 14.93 -9.48 13.63
C ILE A 135 13.96 -9.67 12.45
N ALA A 136 14.36 -9.27 11.25
CA ALA A 136 13.58 -9.38 10.01
C ALA A 136 14.51 -9.57 8.82
N ASN A 137 15.32 -10.63 8.81
CA ASN A 137 16.32 -10.90 7.76
C ASN A 137 15.70 -11.03 6.37
N ASP A 138 14.55 -11.69 6.29
CA ASP A 138 13.81 -11.92 5.04
C ASP A 138 12.86 -10.77 4.69
N GLY A 139 12.82 -9.75 5.53
CA GLY A 139 12.00 -8.55 5.35
C GLY A 139 10.82 -8.47 6.31
N ALA A 140 10.41 -7.25 6.58
CA ALA A 140 9.18 -6.89 7.28
C ALA A 140 8.48 -5.77 6.52
N VAL A 141 7.19 -5.56 6.80
CA VAL A 141 6.38 -4.56 6.12
C VAL A 141 5.98 -3.48 7.12
N ALA A 142 6.27 -2.23 6.78
CA ALA A 142 5.83 -1.07 7.55
C ALA A 142 4.90 -0.18 6.71
N LYS A 143 3.91 0.43 7.37
CA LYS A 143 3.09 1.47 6.78
C LYS A 143 3.59 2.82 7.27
N ILE A 144 4.15 3.63 6.35
CA ILE A 144 4.72 4.95 6.63
C ILE A 144 3.92 5.99 5.87
N THR A 145 3.03 6.68 6.55
CA THR A 145 2.12 7.66 5.91
C THR A 145 2.65 9.09 5.95
N GLY A 146 3.81 9.30 6.60
CA GLY A 146 4.46 10.60 6.72
C GLY A 146 4.15 11.33 8.04
N LYS A 147 3.39 10.69 8.93
CA LYS A 147 3.05 11.23 10.27
C LYS A 147 3.93 10.65 11.38
N GLU A 148 4.59 9.52 11.11
CA GLU A 148 5.21 8.65 12.12
C GLU A 148 6.68 8.98 12.37
N GLY A 149 7.35 9.71 11.54
CA GLY A 149 8.81 9.85 11.56
C GLY A 149 9.51 8.61 10.97
N LEU A 150 10.81 8.74 10.70
CA LEU A 150 11.59 7.70 10.01
C LEU A 150 12.50 6.90 10.95
N VAL A 151 12.71 7.37 12.18
CA VAL A 151 13.61 6.73 13.14
C VAL A 151 12.96 6.76 14.52
N PHE A 152 12.96 5.59 15.17
CA PHE A 152 12.57 5.49 16.57
C PHE A 152 13.53 4.54 17.30
N LYS A 153 13.93 4.90 18.52
CA LYS A 153 14.79 4.08 19.38
C LYS A 153 14.26 4.12 20.79
N GLY A 154 14.09 2.96 21.41
CA GLY A 154 13.62 2.85 22.78
C GLY A 154 13.73 1.43 23.31
N PRO A 155 13.55 1.22 24.62
CA PRO A 155 13.50 -0.12 25.20
C PRO A 155 12.28 -0.89 24.67
N ALA A 156 12.45 -2.20 24.43
CA ALA A 156 11.37 -3.05 23.99
C ALA A 156 10.46 -3.46 25.16
N LYS A 157 9.14 -3.31 24.98
CA LYS A 157 8.11 -3.94 25.81
C LYS A 157 7.52 -5.10 25.03
N VAL A 158 7.79 -6.33 25.47
CA VAL A 158 7.44 -7.54 24.73
C VAL A 158 6.21 -8.20 25.33
N PHE A 159 5.28 -8.61 24.46
CA PHE A 159 4.08 -9.40 24.81
C PHE A 159 4.02 -10.66 23.94
N ASP A 160 3.52 -11.76 24.49
CA ASP A 160 3.47 -13.05 23.82
C ASP A 160 2.11 -13.34 23.16
N SER A 161 1.21 -12.35 23.12
CA SER A 161 -0.05 -12.42 22.40
C SER A 161 -0.64 -11.02 22.22
N GLU A 162 -1.52 -10.85 21.23
CA GLU A 162 -2.28 -9.62 21.04
C GLU A 162 -3.14 -9.30 22.27
N LYS A 163 -3.78 -10.32 22.87
CA LYS A 163 -4.58 -10.15 24.10
C LYS A 163 -3.74 -9.58 25.24
N ALA A 164 -2.56 -10.16 25.48
CA ALA A 164 -1.66 -9.69 26.55
C ALA A 164 -1.18 -8.24 26.28
N ALA A 165 -0.91 -7.87 25.02
CA ALA A 165 -0.56 -6.51 24.65
C ALA A 165 -1.70 -5.53 24.91
N ASN A 166 -2.93 -5.87 24.49
CA ASN A 166 -4.11 -5.03 24.70
C ASN A 166 -4.41 -4.84 26.20
N ASP A 167 -4.33 -5.90 26.98
CA ASP A 167 -4.52 -5.84 28.44
C ASP A 167 -3.39 -5.00 29.09
N GLY A 168 -2.14 -5.18 28.64
CA GLY A 168 -1.01 -4.42 29.13
C GLY A 168 -1.11 -2.92 28.84
N ILE A 169 -1.56 -2.54 27.64
CA ILE A 169 -1.80 -1.14 27.27
C ILE A 169 -2.92 -0.54 28.15
N LYS A 170 -4.04 -1.23 28.30
CA LYS A 170 -5.16 -0.78 29.14
C LYS A 170 -4.78 -0.59 30.61
N ASN A 171 -3.88 -1.43 31.11
CA ASN A 171 -3.42 -1.40 32.50
C ASN A 171 -2.18 -0.51 32.72
N GLY A 172 -1.79 0.28 31.72
CA GLY A 172 -0.67 1.22 31.83
C GLY A 172 0.71 0.56 31.94
N LEU A 173 0.88 -0.67 31.46
CA LEU A 173 2.16 -1.38 31.47
C LEU A 173 3.11 -0.94 30.34
N VAL A 174 2.63 -0.11 29.41
CA VAL A 174 3.42 0.47 28.33
C VAL A 174 3.70 1.93 28.64
N GLU A 175 4.96 2.28 28.66
CA GLU A 175 5.43 3.63 28.94
C GLU A 175 5.79 4.40 27.67
N LYS A 176 5.77 5.73 27.74
CA LYS A 176 6.19 6.58 26.63
C LYS A 176 7.67 6.33 26.29
N GLY A 177 7.94 6.15 25.01
CA GLY A 177 9.30 5.89 24.52
C GLY A 177 9.67 4.42 24.40
N GLN A 178 8.78 3.51 24.76
CA GLN A 178 8.96 2.07 24.54
C GLN A 178 8.56 1.65 23.14
N VAL A 179 9.21 0.61 22.61
CA VAL A 179 8.82 -0.12 21.40
C VAL A 179 7.98 -1.32 21.82
N VAL A 180 6.71 -1.35 21.45
CA VAL A 180 5.85 -2.51 21.71
C VAL A 180 6.14 -3.61 20.71
N VAL A 181 6.48 -4.79 21.22
CA VAL A 181 6.73 -5.99 20.41
C VAL A 181 5.70 -7.06 20.81
N ILE A 182 4.94 -7.55 19.84
CA ILE A 182 3.98 -8.63 20.04
C ILE A 182 4.50 -9.85 19.29
N ARG A 183 4.76 -10.95 20.04
CA ARG A 183 5.28 -12.19 19.49
C ARG A 183 4.15 -13.20 19.23
N TYR A 184 4.46 -14.20 18.40
CA TYR A 184 3.59 -15.36 18.11
C TYR A 184 2.24 -14.99 17.48
N VAL A 185 2.14 -13.83 16.84
CA VAL A 185 1.01 -13.43 16.01
C VAL A 185 1.35 -13.60 14.53
N GLY A 186 0.36 -13.88 13.71
CA GLY A 186 0.53 -14.12 12.28
C GLY A 186 -0.43 -15.21 11.78
N PRO A 187 -0.23 -15.78 10.57
CA PRO A 187 -1.19 -16.69 9.96
C PRO A 187 -1.54 -17.94 10.78
N LYS A 188 -0.67 -18.34 11.71
CA LYS A 188 -0.91 -19.49 12.60
C LYS A 188 -1.30 -19.10 14.04
N GLY A 189 -1.15 -17.86 14.43
CA GLY A 189 -1.32 -17.41 15.81
C GLY A 189 -2.24 -16.19 15.97
N GLY A 190 -2.74 -15.64 14.88
CA GLY A 190 -3.64 -14.49 14.90
C GLY A 190 -5.00 -14.77 14.31
#